data_617fc0517b808c7d0ab90f438836f6e6
#
_entry.id   617fc0517b808c7d0ab90f438836f6e6
#
_cell.length_a   1.000
_cell.length_b   1.000
_cell.length_c   1.000
_cell.angle_alpha   90.00
_cell.angle_beta   90.00
_cell.angle_gamma   90.00
#
_symmetry.space_group_name_H-M   'P 1'
#
loop_
_entity.id
_entity.type
_entity.pdbx_description
1 polymer ?
#
loop_
_entity_poly.entity_id
_entity_poly.type
_entity_poly.pdbx_seq_one_letter_code
_entity_poly.pdbx_strand_id
1 'polypeptide(L)'
;MTEKAPVHWCFITPEYPPTVGGVADYTRLVATHLLKAGHQVNVLAPTRGQPPIDNGLDVQPVLGEFGPIGFWRGSKVLDGIAEPRRLFLQWVPHGFGFKSMNLLLVLWIWWRVVVRRDQLWIMAHEPFLAFENGFKQRFAACVHRTMVWVLLRLAGRVFAGNQLWIKTLSPWCPQRLKVEWLPVPSTLPLVDDLKAIQAAREKWAGASGLIGHFGTFGAHTREVLGEPLRLVLERYPGVRALLLGKNGDQFLAELIKDHPHLSDRVTAPGKQELEQLSIGLSACDLMLQAYGGGISTRNTSLMAILQHGKPLVATRGHVTDPEWDAWDVVDLAQVGDSEGLAERAIELLENQPLRQTKGAAGKELYEKLFSINRLVETLLAD
;
A
#
# COMPACT_ATOMS: atom_id res chain seq x y z
N MET A 1 26.09 0.17 -24.93
CA MET A 1 25.51 0.16 -23.56
C MET A 1 26.32 -0.85 -22.78
N THR A 2 27.16 -0.42 -21.84
CA THR A 2 27.91 -1.31 -20.97
C THR A 2 26.89 -1.98 -20.05
N GLU A 3 26.75 -3.28 -20.16
CA GLU A 3 25.96 -4.11 -19.26
C GLU A 3 26.48 -3.90 -17.83
N LYS A 4 25.70 -3.21 -17.00
CA LYS A 4 26.05 -3.03 -15.59
C LYS A 4 26.02 -4.40 -14.92
N ALA A 5 27.06 -4.69 -14.13
CA ALA A 5 27.11 -5.92 -13.35
C ALA A 5 25.82 -6.07 -12.51
N PRO A 6 25.23 -7.28 -12.46
CA PRO A 6 24.01 -7.49 -11.68
C PRO A 6 24.26 -7.17 -10.20
N VAL A 7 23.44 -6.28 -9.64
CA VAL A 7 23.48 -5.93 -8.22
C VAL A 7 22.67 -6.95 -7.43
N HIS A 8 23.20 -7.41 -6.29
CA HIS A 8 22.48 -8.26 -5.36
C HIS A 8 21.59 -7.41 -4.45
N TRP A 9 20.29 -7.57 -4.60
CA TRP A 9 19.30 -6.93 -3.75
C TRP A 9 19.03 -7.77 -2.51
N CYS A 10 19.22 -7.21 -1.33
CA CYS A 10 19.00 -7.85 -0.05
C CYS A 10 17.92 -7.08 0.70
N PHE A 11 16.68 -7.51 0.61
CA PHE A 11 15.58 -6.90 1.33
C PHE A 11 15.69 -7.22 2.83
N ILE A 12 15.50 -6.21 3.67
CA ILE A 12 15.36 -6.32 5.12
C ILE A 12 13.97 -5.82 5.45
N THR A 13 13.06 -6.72 5.80
CA THR A 13 11.65 -6.41 6.00
C THR A 13 11.14 -6.79 7.38
N PRO A 14 10.25 -5.97 7.99
CA PRO A 14 9.62 -6.31 9.27
C PRO A 14 8.54 -7.38 9.15
N GLU A 15 8.03 -7.62 7.95
CA GLU A 15 6.99 -8.61 7.68
C GLU A 15 7.13 -9.18 6.27
N TYR A 16 6.75 -10.46 6.10
CA TYR A 16 6.70 -11.14 4.81
C TYR A 16 5.57 -12.19 4.85
N PRO A 17 4.96 -12.56 3.72
CA PRO A 17 3.96 -13.63 3.70
C PRO A 17 4.50 -14.92 4.36
N PRO A 18 3.66 -15.67 5.12
CA PRO A 18 2.19 -15.60 5.17
C PRO A 18 1.61 -14.53 6.10
N THR A 19 2.43 -13.68 6.71
CA THR A 19 1.93 -12.52 7.48
C THR A 19 1.19 -11.58 6.54
N VAL A 20 -0.07 -11.28 6.86
CA VAL A 20 -0.90 -10.36 6.09
C VAL A 20 -0.54 -8.93 6.46
N GLY A 21 -0.04 -8.15 5.49
CA GLY A 21 0.34 -6.75 5.71
C GLY A 21 0.75 -6.07 4.41
N GLY A 22 0.53 -4.77 4.34
CA GLY A 22 0.84 -3.99 3.13
C GLY A 22 2.34 -3.99 2.79
N VAL A 23 3.21 -4.00 3.80
CA VAL A 23 4.67 -4.06 3.60
C VAL A 23 5.11 -5.46 3.16
N ALA A 24 4.44 -6.52 3.68
CA ALA A 24 4.69 -7.89 3.28
C ALA A 24 4.39 -8.09 1.77
N ASP A 25 3.20 -7.66 1.34
CA ASP A 25 2.76 -7.77 -0.05
C ASP A 25 3.61 -6.90 -0.98
N TYR A 26 3.92 -5.67 -0.57
CA TYR A 26 4.82 -4.77 -1.30
C TYR A 26 6.21 -5.37 -1.47
N THR A 27 6.81 -5.88 -0.39
CA THR A 27 8.15 -6.47 -0.41
C THR A 27 8.21 -7.63 -1.39
N ARG A 28 7.23 -8.55 -1.31
CA ARG A 28 7.13 -9.70 -2.22
C ARG A 28 6.98 -9.26 -3.68
N LEU A 29 6.10 -8.30 -3.93
CA LEU A 29 5.83 -7.78 -5.27
C LEU A 29 7.10 -7.19 -5.91
N VAL A 30 7.77 -6.28 -5.19
CA VAL A 30 8.99 -5.61 -5.69
C VAL A 30 10.13 -6.60 -5.87
N ALA A 31 10.36 -7.48 -4.88
CA ALA A 31 11.40 -8.51 -4.95
C ALA A 31 11.19 -9.44 -6.16
N THR A 32 9.95 -9.90 -6.40
CA THR A 32 9.62 -10.75 -7.55
C THR A 32 9.87 -10.05 -8.89
N HIS A 33 9.56 -8.74 -9.00
CA HIS A 33 9.76 -8.03 -10.25
C HIS A 33 11.21 -7.66 -10.51
N LEU A 34 12.01 -7.38 -9.48
CA LEU A 34 13.47 -7.24 -9.62
C LEU A 34 14.11 -8.56 -10.07
N LEU A 35 13.64 -9.71 -9.54
CA LEU A 35 14.09 -11.02 -9.98
C LEU A 35 13.74 -11.27 -11.46
N LYS A 36 12.50 -10.95 -11.88
CA LYS A 36 12.06 -11.03 -13.28
C LYS A 36 12.86 -10.11 -14.21
N ALA A 37 13.34 -8.98 -13.68
CA ALA A 37 14.23 -8.06 -14.41
C ALA A 37 15.70 -8.56 -14.49
N GLY A 38 15.98 -9.76 -14.02
CA GLY A 38 17.31 -10.40 -14.14
C GLY A 38 18.27 -10.13 -12.98
N HIS A 39 17.80 -9.51 -11.88
CA HIS A 39 18.62 -9.26 -10.71
C HIS A 39 18.58 -10.44 -9.73
N GLN A 40 19.63 -10.58 -8.93
CA GLN A 40 19.62 -11.53 -7.80
C GLN A 40 18.96 -10.88 -6.60
N VAL A 41 18.04 -11.59 -5.95
CA VAL A 41 17.22 -11.04 -4.86
C VAL A 41 17.13 -12.01 -3.71
N ASN A 42 17.50 -11.53 -2.52
CA ASN A 42 17.36 -12.23 -1.26
C ASN A 42 16.45 -11.42 -0.33
N VAL A 43 15.58 -12.08 0.41
CA VAL A 43 14.68 -11.44 1.37
C VAL A 43 15.00 -11.96 2.77
N LEU A 44 15.48 -11.10 3.65
CA LEU A 44 15.67 -11.39 5.06
C LEU A 44 14.42 -10.94 5.82
N ALA A 45 13.69 -11.92 6.37
CA ALA A 45 12.41 -11.74 7.02
C ALA A 45 12.41 -12.25 8.47
N PRO A 46 11.41 -11.85 9.30
CA PRO A 46 11.21 -12.45 10.61
C PRO A 46 10.79 -13.92 10.50
N THR A 47 11.07 -14.70 11.56
CA THR A 47 10.71 -16.13 11.62
C THR A 47 9.23 -16.28 12.03
N ARG A 48 8.31 -16.01 11.12
CA ARG A 48 6.85 -16.13 11.36
C ARG A 48 6.22 -16.99 10.27
N GLY A 49 6.05 -18.27 10.56
CA GLY A 49 5.51 -19.25 9.60
C GLY A 49 6.52 -19.68 8.52
N GLN A 50 6.08 -20.55 7.63
CA GLN A 50 6.87 -20.92 6.45
C GLN A 50 6.54 -19.90 5.34
N PRO A 51 7.55 -19.24 4.76
CA PRO A 51 7.32 -18.37 3.62
C PRO A 51 6.73 -19.17 2.44
N PRO A 52 5.89 -18.57 1.60
CA PRO A 52 5.41 -19.22 0.39
C PRO A 52 6.61 -19.57 -0.50
N ILE A 53 6.48 -20.68 -1.25
CA ILE A 53 7.44 -21.03 -2.29
C ILE A 53 7.23 -20.02 -3.44
N ASP A 54 8.07 -19.00 -3.45
CA ASP A 54 8.09 -18.02 -4.54
C ASP A 54 9.16 -18.44 -5.55
N ASN A 55 8.76 -18.83 -6.74
CA ASN A 55 9.62 -19.38 -7.79
C ASN A 55 10.87 -18.49 -8.03
N GLY A 56 12.00 -18.93 -7.49
CA GLY A 56 13.30 -18.29 -7.65
C GLY A 56 13.66 -17.20 -6.62
N LEU A 57 12.75 -16.77 -5.75
CA LEU A 57 13.05 -15.85 -4.65
C LEU A 57 13.67 -16.61 -3.47
N ASP A 58 14.85 -16.18 -3.05
CA ASP A 58 15.51 -16.71 -1.85
C ASP A 58 15.02 -15.95 -0.61
N VAL A 59 14.02 -16.50 0.08
CA VAL A 59 13.44 -15.93 1.29
C VAL A 59 14.02 -16.62 2.52
N GLN A 60 14.74 -15.84 3.34
CA GLN A 60 15.47 -16.30 4.52
C GLN A 60 14.77 -15.82 5.81
N PRO A 61 14.00 -16.66 6.52
CA PRO A 61 13.30 -16.30 7.76
C PRO A 61 14.27 -16.32 8.95
N VAL A 62 15.34 -15.53 8.88
CA VAL A 62 16.46 -15.59 9.83
C VAL A 62 16.47 -14.50 10.87
N LEU A 63 15.69 -13.40 10.67
CA LEU A 63 15.76 -12.22 11.56
C LEU A 63 15.07 -12.43 12.92
N GLY A 64 14.29 -13.51 13.09
CA GLY A 64 13.61 -13.81 14.34
C GLY A 64 12.74 -12.67 14.82
N GLU A 65 12.91 -12.29 16.10
CA GLU A 65 12.26 -11.12 16.71
C GLU A 65 13.17 -9.86 16.65
N PHE A 66 14.04 -9.79 15.65
CA PHE A 66 14.99 -8.68 15.44
C PHE A 66 15.96 -8.45 16.61
N GLY A 67 16.39 -9.52 17.27
CA GLY A 67 17.41 -9.50 18.32
C GLY A 67 18.80 -9.88 17.81
N PRO A 68 19.82 -9.91 18.71
CA PRO A 68 21.21 -10.17 18.35
C PRO A 68 21.42 -11.48 17.59
N ILE A 69 20.72 -12.55 17.97
CA ILE A 69 20.81 -13.85 17.28
C ILE A 69 20.28 -13.76 15.84
N GLY A 70 19.15 -13.04 15.64
CA GLY A 70 18.59 -12.81 14.31
C GLY A 70 19.54 -12.02 13.43
N PHE A 71 20.15 -10.96 13.97
CA PHE A 71 21.13 -10.16 13.23
C PHE A 71 22.42 -10.91 12.92
N TRP A 72 22.87 -11.78 13.82
CA TRP A 72 24.00 -12.64 13.56
C TRP A 72 23.71 -13.66 12.43
N ARG A 73 22.51 -14.30 12.44
CA ARG A 73 22.07 -15.19 11.35
C ARG A 73 21.94 -14.44 10.04
N GLY A 74 21.29 -13.26 10.05
CA GLY A 74 21.17 -12.38 8.90
C GLY A 74 22.54 -11.98 8.33
N SER A 75 23.52 -11.70 9.20
CA SER A 75 24.89 -11.42 8.78
C SER A 75 25.54 -12.59 8.07
N LYS A 76 25.36 -13.83 8.56
CA LYS A 76 25.90 -15.03 7.89
C LYS A 76 25.30 -15.23 6.50
N VAL A 77 23.99 -14.97 6.34
CA VAL A 77 23.34 -15.02 5.02
C VAL A 77 23.95 -13.96 4.10
N LEU A 78 24.00 -12.70 4.55
CA LEU A 78 24.56 -11.61 3.76
C LEU A 78 26.04 -11.83 3.39
N ASP A 79 26.85 -12.39 4.29
CA ASP A 79 28.27 -12.67 4.03
C ASP A 79 28.48 -13.79 3.00
N GLY A 80 27.48 -14.65 2.77
CA GLY A 80 27.46 -15.65 1.70
C GLY A 80 27.05 -15.10 0.33
N ILE A 81 26.57 -13.85 0.24
CA ILE A 81 26.14 -13.20 -0.99
C ILE A 81 27.32 -12.42 -1.57
N ALA A 82 27.53 -12.51 -2.90
CA ALA A 82 28.59 -11.78 -3.57
C ALA A 82 28.36 -10.26 -3.56
N GLU A 83 29.45 -9.50 -3.53
CA GLU A 83 29.44 -8.04 -3.63
C GLU A 83 29.33 -7.56 -5.08
N PRO A 84 28.73 -6.37 -5.34
CA PRO A 84 28.19 -5.43 -4.38
C PRO A 84 26.78 -5.79 -3.90
N ARG A 85 26.54 -5.70 -2.60
CA ARG A 85 25.24 -5.97 -1.98
C ARG A 85 24.50 -4.65 -1.71
N ARG A 86 23.23 -4.63 -2.07
CA ARG A 86 22.32 -3.51 -1.81
C ARG A 86 21.30 -3.93 -0.76
N LEU A 87 21.46 -3.45 0.47
CA LEU A 87 20.49 -3.64 1.54
C LEU A 87 19.32 -2.70 1.28
N PHE A 88 18.13 -3.25 1.00
CA PHE A 88 16.92 -2.46 0.80
C PHE A 88 16.01 -2.60 2.01
N LEU A 89 16.15 -1.66 2.95
CA LEU A 89 15.44 -1.65 4.22
C LEU A 89 13.99 -1.16 4.00
N GLN A 90 13.02 -1.99 4.33
CA GLN A 90 11.59 -1.67 4.34
C GLN A 90 11.24 -1.04 5.68
N TRP A 91 11.44 0.28 5.80
CA TRP A 91 11.36 0.97 7.07
C TRP A 91 9.93 1.21 7.53
N VAL A 92 9.55 0.57 8.63
CA VAL A 92 8.35 0.80 9.43
C VAL A 92 8.75 0.76 10.90
N PRO A 93 8.74 1.86 11.65
CA PRO A 93 9.25 1.90 13.02
C PRO A 93 8.66 0.83 13.94
N HIS A 94 7.36 0.55 13.77
CA HIS A 94 6.64 -0.40 14.61
C HIS A 94 6.92 -1.87 14.30
N GLY A 95 7.48 -2.19 13.14
CA GLY A 95 7.61 -3.56 12.66
C GLY A 95 8.81 -4.32 13.21
N PHE A 96 9.85 -3.63 13.70
CA PHE A 96 11.15 -4.25 14.02
C PHE A 96 11.33 -4.64 15.51
N GLY A 97 10.25 -4.90 16.24
CA GLY A 97 10.33 -5.38 17.63
C GLY A 97 10.77 -4.33 18.66
N PHE A 98 11.13 -4.79 19.86
CA PHE A 98 11.60 -3.93 20.97
C PHE A 98 10.68 -2.74 21.26
N LYS A 99 9.36 -2.95 21.24
CA LYS A 99 8.35 -1.88 21.40
C LYS A 99 8.59 -0.70 20.44
N SER A 100 8.97 -1.00 19.20
CA SER A 100 9.28 -0.03 18.12
C SER A 100 10.64 0.71 18.29
N MET A 101 11.40 0.49 19.35
CA MET A 101 12.65 1.21 19.66
C MET A 101 13.89 0.34 19.47
N ASN A 102 14.01 -0.32 18.30
CA ASN A 102 15.10 -1.25 18.05
C ASN A 102 16.41 -0.57 17.64
N LEU A 103 17.13 -0.02 18.59
CA LEU A 103 18.47 0.56 18.36
C LEU A 103 19.50 -0.48 17.91
N LEU A 104 19.32 -1.77 18.28
CA LEU A 104 20.21 -2.85 17.84
C LEU A 104 20.13 -3.06 16.32
N LEU A 105 18.94 -2.91 15.72
CA LEU A 105 18.79 -2.90 14.26
C LEU A 105 19.65 -1.80 13.64
N VAL A 106 19.59 -0.59 14.19
CA VAL A 106 20.35 0.56 13.66
C VAL A 106 21.85 0.33 13.79
N LEU A 107 22.31 -0.22 14.92
CA LEU A 107 23.72 -0.59 15.11
C LEU A 107 24.16 -1.70 14.15
N TRP A 108 23.31 -2.70 13.92
CA TRP A 108 23.58 -3.77 12.96
C TRP A 108 23.69 -3.23 11.53
N ILE A 109 22.74 -2.37 11.08
CA ILE A 109 22.81 -1.71 9.77
C ILE A 109 24.06 -0.83 9.68
N TRP A 110 24.36 -0.04 10.71
CA TRP A 110 25.58 0.77 10.75
C TRP A 110 26.83 -0.10 10.53
N TRP A 111 26.95 -1.22 11.24
CA TRP A 111 28.07 -2.15 11.09
C TRP A 111 28.14 -2.73 9.66
N ARG A 112 26.98 -3.09 9.08
CA ARG A 112 26.90 -3.58 7.69
C ARG A 112 27.43 -2.53 6.69
N VAL A 113 26.99 -1.29 6.83
CA VAL A 113 27.36 -0.20 5.90
C VAL A 113 28.82 0.25 6.09
N VAL A 114 29.24 0.48 7.35
CA VAL A 114 30.56 1.08 7.63
C VAL A 114 31.69 0.05 7.58
N VAL A 115 31.47 -1.14 8.15
CA VAL A 115 32.50 -2.17 8.26
C VAL A 115 32.47 -3.14 7.09
N ARG A 116 31.28 -3.59 6.71
CA ARG A 116 31.11 -4.57 5.61
C ARG A 116 30.90 -3.90 4.22
N ARG A 117 30.79 -2.58 4.18
CA ARG A 117 30.64 -1.76 2.99
C ARG A 117 29.43 -2.08 2.09
N ASP A 118 28.37 -2.63 2.71
CA ASP A 118 27.10 -2.84 2.02
C ASP A 118 26.45 -1.48 1.70
N GLN A 119 25.78 -1.38 0.55
CA GLN A 119 25.03 -0.18 0.18
C GLN A 119 23.67 -0.21 0.87
N LEU A 120 23.26 0.86 1.55
CA LEU A 120 21.96 0.98 2.17
C LEU A 120 21.02 1.83 1.33
N TRP A 121 19.86 1.27 0.97
CA TRP A 121 18.72 1.98 0.42
C TRP A 121 17.54 1.79 1.36
N ILE A 122 16.67 2.79 1.46
CA ILE A 122 15.55 2.80 2.40
C ILE A 122 14.25 3.10 1.66
N MET A 123 13.26 2.23 1.79
CA MET A 123 11.86 2.54 1.51
C MET A 123 11.17 2.90 2.82
N ALA A 124 10.82 4.16 3.00
CA ALA A 124 10.15 4.64 4.20
C ALA A 124 8.63 4.53 4.04
N HIS A 125 8.05 3.43 4.50
CA HIS A 125 6.60 3.23 4.54
C HIS A 125 5.95 4.11 5.59
N GLU A 126 6.65 4.34 6.71
CA GLU A 126 6.30 5.29 7.77
C GLU A 126 7.59 5.94 8.30
N PRO A 127 7.62 7.26 8.54
CA PRO A 127 8.85 7.91 8.97
C PRO A 127 9.18 7.64 10.43
N PHE A 128 8.35 8.13 11.35
CA PHE A 128 8.47 8.02 12.82
C PHE A 128 7.15 8.43 13.48
N LEU A 129 6.99 8.09 14.77
CA LEU A 129 5.84 8.51 15.58
C LEU A 129 5.73 10.03 15.69
N ALA A 130 4.50 10.53 15.64
CA ALA A 130 4.19 11.91 16.00
C ALA A 130 4.49 12.16 17.50
N PHE A 131 4.74 13.43 17.85
CA PHE A 131 4.77 13.84 19.24
C PHE A 131 3.33 14.03 19.73
N GLU A 132 2.79 13.02 20.38
CA GLU A 132 1.48 13.08 21.01
C GLU A 132 1.60 13.27 22.53
N ASN A 133 0.45 13.43 23.20
CA ASN A 133 0.41 13.61 24.65
C ASN A 133 0.78 12.31 25.39
N GLY A 134 1.76 12.41 26.26
CA GLY A 134 2.23 11.32 27.11
C GLY A 134 3.75 11.10 27.06
N PHE A 135 4.37 10.98 28.24
CA PHE A 135 5.83 10.84 28.35
C PHE A 135 6.38 9.64 27.56
N LYS A 136 5.72 8.48 27.66
CA LYS A 136 6.16 7.25 26.95
C LYS A 136 6.17 7.42 25.45
N GLN A 137 5.15 8.06 24.88
CA GLN A 137 5.01 8.26 23.45
C GLN A 137 6.00 9.30 22.94
N ARG A 138 6.22 10.38 23.70
CA ARG A 138 7.25 11.40 23.39
C ARG A 138 8.64 10.79 23.41
N PHE A 139 8.94 9.91 24.39
CA PHE A 139 10.22 9.21 24.46
C PHE A 139 10.41 8.30 23.23
N ALA A 140 9.42 7.46 22.89
CA ALA A 140 9.48 6.62 21.69
C ALA A 140 9.64 7.45 20.41
N ALA A 141 8.95 8.59 20.31
CA ALA A 141 9.09 9.52 19.19
C ALA A 141 10.52 10.10 19.07
N CYS A 142 11.19 10.40 20.19
CA CYS A 142 12.59 10.82 20.19
C CYS A 142 13.51 9.69 19.71
N VAL A 143 13.31 8.47 20.23
CA VAL A 143 14.11 7.31 19.82
C VAL A 143 13.95 7.03 18.33
N HIS A 144 12.71 7.05 17.79
CA HIS A 144 12.47 6.86 16.37
C HIS A 144 13.19 7.90 15.50
N ARG A 145 13.17 9.18 15.91
CA ARG A 145 13.89 10.25 15.20
C ARG A 145 15.39 10.02 15.19
N THR A 146 15.95 9.57 16.33
CA THR A 146 17.37 9.21 16.43
C THR A 146 17.69 8.04 15.49
N MET A 147 16.86 6.98 15.47
CA MET A 147 17.03 5.85 14.58
C MET A 147 17.02 6.29 13.10
N VAL A 148 16.01 7.06 12.70
CA VAL A 148 15.89 7.59 11.33
C VAL A 148 17.07 8.50 11.00
N TRP A 149 17.48 9.37 11.93
CA TRP A 149 18.63 10.27 11.74
C TRP A 149 19.94 9.51 11.43
N VAL A 150 20.19 8.40 12.13
CA VAL A 150 21.35 7.54 11.84
C VAL A 150 21.19 6.84 10.49
N LEU A 151 20.04 6.23 10.24
CA LEU A 151 19.78 5.49 8.99
C LEU A 151 19.90 6.38 7.76
N LEU A 152 19.38 7.61 7.80
CA LEU A 152 19.48 8.57 6.69
C LEU A 152 20.93 8.98 6.40
N ARG A 153 21.80 8.99 7.41
CA ARG A 153 23.25 9.30 7.22
C ARG A 153 24.03 8.16 6.59
N LEU A 154 23.54 6.94 6.77
CA LEU A 154 24.11 5.73 6.18
C LEU A 154 23.58 5.45 4.76
N ALA A 155 22.39 5.96 4.44
CA ALA A 155 21.73 5.66 3.19
C ALA A 155 22.38 6.31 1.96
N GLY A 156 22.44 5.55 0.86
CA GLY A 156 22.76 6.04 -0.47
C GLY A 156 21.54 6.63 -1.18
N ARG A 157 20.35 5.97 -1.05
CA ARG A 157 19.07 6.47 -1.57
C ARG A 157 17.97 6.24 -0.54
N VAL A 158 16.98 7.12 -0.52
CA VAL A 158 15.81 7.04 0.36
C VAL A 158 14.56 7.36 -0.44
N PHE A 159 13.54 6.53 -0.27
CA PHE A 159 12.28 6.63 -0.97
C PHE A 159 11.13 6.79 0.02
N ALA A 160 10.08 7.50 -0.39
CA ALA A 160 8.83 7.59 0.32
C ALA A 160 7.63 7.54 -0.63
N GLY A 161 6.54 6.91 -0.19
CA GLY A 161 5.38 6.62 -1.03
C GLY A 161 4.45 7.82 -1.26
N ASN A 162 4.60 8.93 -0.53
CA ASN A 162 3.77 10.12 -0.65
C ASN A 162 4.54 11.41 -0.31
N GLN A 163 3.96 12.56 -0.71
CA GLN A 163 4.57 13.88 -0.51
C GLN A 163 4.67 14.27 0.97
N LEU A 164 3.71 13.84 1.80
CA LEU A 164 3.75 14.13 3.23
C LEU A 164 5.00 13.52 3.89
N TRP A 165 5.33 12.25 3.55
CA TRP A 165 6.53 11.60 4.08
C TRP A 165 7.82 12.19 3.54
N ILE A 166 7.83 12.63 2.28
CA ILE A 166 8.96 13.35 1.70
C ILE A 166 9.22 14.63 2.50
N LYS A 167 8.18 15.46 2.70
CA LYS A 167 8.29 16.69 3.49
C LYS A 167 8.71 16.43 4.94
N THR A 168 8.23 15.33 5.54
CA THR A 168 8.53 14.95 6.93
C THR A 168 9.98 14.49 7.10
N LEU A 169 10.53 13.75 6.15
CA LEU A 169 11.88 13.18 6.22
C LEU A 169 12.97 14.13 5.70
N SER A 170 12.67 14.97 4.71
CA SER A 170 13.65 15.85 4.08
C SER A 170 14.48 16.71 5.05
N PRO A 171 13.91 17.31 6.12
CA PRO A 171 14.69 18.08 7.09
C PRO A 171 15.72 17.25 7.88
N TRP A 172 15.59 15.92 7.89
CA TRP A 172 16.47 15.00 8.61
C TRP A 172 17.59 14.46 7.74
N CYS A 173 17.50 14.65 6.42
CA CYS A 173 18.49 14.20 5.46
C CYS A 173 19.77 15.04 5.51
N PRO A 174 20.95 14.42 5.35
CA PRO A 174 22.18 15.17 5.06
C PRO A 174 22.07 15.84 3.68
N GLN A 175 22.81 16.92 3.44
CA GLN A 175 22.74 17.71 2.19
C GLN A 175 22.92 16.89 0.90
N ARG A 176 23.68 15.78 0.97
CA ARG A 176 23.92 14.87 -0.17
C ARG A 176 22.75 13.97 -0.52
N LEU A 177 21.74 13.87 0.33
CA LEU A 177 20.64 12.91 0.22
C LEU A 177 19.31 13.64 0.05
N LYS A 178 18.56 13.24 -0.97
CA LYS A 178 17.17 13.67 -1.17
C LYS A 178 16.24 12.49 -0.95
N VAL A 179 15.06 12.76 -0.40
CA VAL A 179 13.99 11.74 -0.35
C VAL A 179 13.30 11.74 -1.70
N GLU A 180 13.35 10.61 -2.38
CA GLU A 180 12.76 10.42 -3.70
C GLU A 180 11.31 9.91 -3.57
N TRP A 181 10.46 10.36 -4.46
CA TRP A 181 9.09 9.85 -4.52
C TRP A 181 9.07 8.48 -5.21
N LEU A 182 8.54 7.50 -4.50
CA LEU A 182 8.34 6.14 -5.02
C LEU A 182 6.96 5.67 -4.56
N PRO A 183 5.92 5.93 -5.34
CA PRO A 183 4.55 5.55 -4.98
C PRO A 183 4.40 4.03 -4.91
N VAL A 184 3.43 3.59 -4.11
CA VAL A 184 3.19 2.16 -3.90
C VAL A 184 2.29 1.64 -5.04
N PRO A 185 2.67 0.59 -5.77
CA PRO A 185 1.83 0.01 -6.82
C PRO A 185 0.66 -0.80 -6.25
N SER A 186 -0.26 -1.19 -7.11
CA SER A 186 -1.28 -2.20 -6.77
C SER A 186 -0.61 -3.54 -6.46
N THR A 187 -1.11 -4.21 -5.42
CA THR A 187 -0.72 -5.59 -5.08
C THR A 187 -1.71 -6.63 -5.62
N LEU A 188 -2.82 -6.18 -6.23
CA LEU A 188 -3.76 -7.09 -6.89
C LEU A 188 -3.27 -7.48 -8.29
N PRO A 189 -3.44 -8.74 -8.70
CA PRO A 189 -3.30 -9.13 -10.10
C PRO A 189 -4.43 -8.47 -10.92
N LEU A 190 -4.16 -8.17 -12.17
CA LEU A 190 -5.21 -7.78 -13.12
C LEU A 190 -5.75 -9.05 -13.81
N VAL A 191 -7.02 -9.37 -13.57
CA VAL A 191 -7.69 -10.52 -14.16
C VAL A 191 -8.54 -10.05 -15.34
N ASP A 192 -8.24 -10.56 -16.54
CA ASP A 192 -8.91 -10.19 -17.81
C ASP A 192 -9.95 -11.25 -18.25
N ASP A 193 -10.42 -12.10 -17.34
CA ASP A 193 -11.48 -13.08 -17.63
C ASP A 193 -12.85 -12.39 -17.70
N LEU A 194 -13.22 -11.96 -18.90
CA LEU A 194 -14.49 -11.28 -19.15
C LEU A 194 -15.72 -12.13 -18.76
N LYS A 195 -15.64 -13.47 -18.85
CA LYS A 195 -16.76 -14.35 -18.46
C LYS A 195 -16.92 -14.37 -16.94
N ALA A 196 -15.81 -14.48 -16.22
CA ALA A 196 -15.83 -14.44 -14.76
C ALA A 196 -16.29 -13.07 -14.23
N ILE A 197 -15.86 -11.98 -14.86
CA ILE A 197 -16.28 -10.61 -14.51
C ILE A 197 -17.79 -10.44 -14.76
N GLN A 198 -18.29 -10.91 -15.92
CA GLN A 198 -19.72 -10.84 -16.25
C GLN A 198 -20.57 -11.67 -15.28
N ALA A 199 -20.14 -12.89 -14.95
CA ALA A 199 -20.83 -13.74 -13.99
C ALA A 199 -20.85 -13.11 -12.57
N ALA A 200 -19.76 -12.47 -12.16
CA ALA A 200 -19.69 -11.73 -10.91
C ALA A 200 -20.67 -10.54 -10.90
N ARG A 201 -20.72 -9.80 -12.01
CA ARG A 201 -21.66 -8.68 -12.16
C ARG A 201 -23.13 -9.15 -12.09
N GLU A 202 -23.47 -10.20 -12.79
CA GLU A 202 -24.83 -10.78 -12.75
C GLU A 202 -25.20 -11.22 -11.33
N LYS A 203 -24.26 -11.86 -10.64
CA LYS A 203 -24.44 -12.32 -9.26
C LYS A 203 -24.72 -11.19 -8.28
N TRP A 204 -23.98 -10.08 -8.36
CA TRP A 204 -24.01 -9.03 -7.32
C TRP A 204 -24.88 -7.82 -7.68
N ALA A 205 -25.03 -7.54 -8.95
CA ALA A 205 -25.82 -6.40 -9.43
C ALA A 205 -27.08 -6.79 -10.20
N GLY A 206 -27.06 -7.87 -10.96
CA GLY A 206 -28.10 -8.16 -11.94
C GLY A 206 -28.20 -7.04 -12.97
N ALA A 207 -29.39 -6.46 -13.12
CA ALA A 207 -29.64 -5.31 -13.98
C ALA A 207 -29.32 -3.95 -13.33
N SER A 208 -28.99 -3.92 -12.04
CA SER A 208 -28.69 -2.68 -11.28
C SER A 208 -27.28 -2.17 -11.56
N GLY A 209 -27.02 -0.90 -11.24
CA GLY A 209 -25.65 -0.39 -11.09
C GLY A 209 -24.94 -1.06 -9.91
N LEU A 210 -23.61 -1.10 -9.92
CA LEU A 210 -22.81 -1.66 -8.84
C LEU A 210 -21.76 -0.66 -8.36
N ILE A 211 -21.91 -0.16 -7.12
CA ILE A 211 -20.90 0.66 -6.45
C ILE A 211 -20.06 -0.22 -5.53
N GLY A 212 -18.73 -0.10 -5.62
CA GLY A 212 -17.80 -0.90 -4.82
C GLY A 212 -17.06 -0.07 -3.77
N HIS A 213 -16.71 -0.71 -2.65
CA HIS A 213 -15.63 -0.25 -1.77
C HIS A 213 -14.60 -1.36 -1.64
N PHE A 214 -13.31 -1.06 -1.75
CA PHE A 214 -12.23 -2.04 -1.63
C PHE A 214 -11.20 -1.62 -0.58
N GLY A 215 -10.99 -2.46 0.43
CA GLY A 215 -10.00 -2.23 1.47
C GLY A 215 -10.26 -2.99 2.76
N THR A 216 -9.57 -2.58 3.82
CA THR A 216 -9.83 -3.07 5.17
C THR A 216 -10.86 -2.18 5.83
N PHE A 217 -11.95 -2.76 6.34
CA PHE A 217 -12.99 -2.02 7.04
C PHE A 217 -12.59 -1.82 8.52
N GLY A 218 -11.51 -1.06 8.74
CA GLY A 218 -11.09 -0.62 10.07
C GLY A 218 -12.03 0.43 10.66
N ALA A 219 -11.87 0.76 11.96
CA ALA A 219 -12.76 1.70 12.66
C ALA A 219 -12.93 3.03 11.91
N HIS A 220 -11.83 3.66 11.49
CA HIS A 220 -11.88 4.93 10.74
C HIS A 220 -12.58 4.84 9.39
N THR A 221 -12.40 3.72 8.65
CA THR A 221 -13.13 3.54 7.38
C THR A 221 -14.61 3.39 7.63
N ARG A 222 -15.01 2.66 8.67
CA ARG A 222 -16.42 2.45 9.04
C ARG A 222 -17.12 3.75 9.41
N GLU A 223 -16.45 4.62 10.16
CA GLU A 223 -16.96 5.94 10.56
C GLU A 223 -17.24 6.85 9.35
N VAL A 224 -16.38 6.83 8.32
CA VAL A 224 -16.48 7.77 7.20
C VAL A 224 -17.20 7.19 5.96
N LEU A 225 -17.36 5.86 5.86
CA LEU A 225 -18.00 5.20 4.72
C LEU A 225 -19.51 5.02 4.90
N GLY A 226 -19.98 4.78 6.11
CA GLY A 226 -21.35 4.35 6.37
C GLY A 226 -22.39 5.34 5.84
N GLU A 227 -22.26 6.60 6.23
CA GLU A 227 -23.20 7.64 5.87
C GLU A 227 -23.22 7.96 4.36
N PRO A 228 -22.10 8.22 3.67
CA PRO A 228 -22.15 8.47 2.22
C PRO A 228 -22.68 7.25 1.44
N LEU A 229 -22.34 6.01 1.83
CA LEU A 229 -22.88 4.82 1.18
C LEU A 229 -24.39 4.71 1.35
N ARG A 230 -24.92 4.97 2.56
CA ARG A 230 -26.35 5.02 2.84
C ARG A 230 -27.04 6.06 1.94
N LEU A 231 -26.52 7.27 1.89
CA LEU A 231 -27.08 8.37 1.08
C LEU A 231 -27.15 8.00 -0.40
N VAL A 232 -26.10 7.39 -0.97
CA VAL A 232 -26.10 6.92 -2.36
C VAL A 232 -27.18 5.88 -2.57
N LEU A 233 -27.26 4.88 -1.68
CA LEU A 233 -28.23 3.79 -1.81
C LEU A 233 -29.68 4.30 -1.70
N GLU A 234 -29.97 5.22 -0.81
CA GLU A 234 -31.32 5.76 -0.64
C GLU A 234 -31.74 6.69 -1.79
N ARG A 235 -30.84 7.56 -2.26
CA ARG A 235 -31.15 8.54 -3.32
C ARG A 235 -31.12 7.94 -4.72
N TYR A 236 -30.35 6.84 -4.91
CA TYR A 236 -30.26 6.16 -6.20
C TYR A 236 -30.70 4.70 -6.10
N PRO A 237 -32.03 4.41 -6.20
CA PRO A 237 -32.57 3.05 -6.01
C PRO A 237 -32.06 2.02 -7.00
N GLY A 238 -31.56 2.44 -8.16
CA GLY A 238 -31.03 1.58 -9.23
C GLY A 238 -29.60 1.07 -8.98
N VAL A 239 -29.03 1.19 -7.76
CA VAL A 239 -27.67 0.75 -7.46
C VAL A 239 -27.62 -0.24 -6.29
N ARG A 240 -26.69 -1.19 -6.36
CA ARG A 240 -26.30 -2.10 -5.28
C ARG A 240 -24.87 -1.82 -4.85
N ALA A 241 -24.51 -2.22 -3.63
CA ALA A 241 -23.17 -2.02 -3.11
C ALA A 241 -22.44 -3.37 -2.91
N LEU A 242 -21.15 -3.38 -3.24
CA LEU A 242 -20.23 -4.51 -3.05
C LEU A 242 -19.06 -4.09 -2.15
N LEU A 243 -18.93 -4.75 -1.00
CA LEU A 243 -17.91 -4.47 0.02
C LEU A 243 -16.81 -5.52 -0.07
N LEU A 244 -15.70 -5.18 -0.71
CA LEU A 244 -14.57 -6.08 -0.97
C LEU A 244 -13.46 -5.91 0.06
N GLY A 245 -13.10 -6.98 0.75
CA GLY A 245 -11.94 -7.03 1.63
C GLY A 245 -12.24 -7.42 3.08
N LYS A 246 -11.22 -7.32 3.92
CA LYS A 246 -11.27 -7.81 5.31
C LYS A 246 -12.25 -7.00 6.15
N ASN A 247 -13.09 -7.68 6.96
CA ASN A 247 -14.12 -7.13 7.85
C ASN A 247 -15.28 -6.40 7.14
N GLY A 248 -15.46 -6.61 5.82
CA GLY A 248 -16.61 -6.08 5.09
C GLY A 248 -17.94 -6.65 5.57
N ASP A 249 -17.96 -7.92 5.96
CA ASP A 249 -19.09 -8.61 6.58
C ASP A 249 -19.50 -8.00 7.93
N GLN A 250 -18.52 -7.64 8.76
CA GLN A 250 -18.76 -6.96 10.02
C GLN A 250 -19.34 -5.56 9.80
N PHE A 251 -18.77 -4.79 8.86
CA PHE A 251 -19.30 -3.49 8.50
C PHE A 251 -20.72 -3.57 7.93
N LEU A 252 -21.00 -4.57 7.08
CA LEU A 252 -22.34 -4.84 6.57
C LEU A 252 -23.34 -5.09 7.71
N ALA A 253 -22.97 -5.92 8.69
CA ALA A 253 -23.84 -6.21 9.83
C ALA A 253 -24.17 -4.95 10.66
N GLU A 254 -23.20 -4.07 10.87
CA GLU A 254 -23.37 -2.78 11.54
C GLU A 254 -24.32 -1.87 10.72
N LEU A 255 -24.08 -1.74 9.40
CA LEU A 255 -24.89 -0.92 8.51
C LEU A 255 -26.37 -1.37 8.46
N ILE A 256 -26.61 -2.69 8.35
CA ILE A 256 -27.97 -3.23 8.29
C ILE A 256 -28.69 -3.13 9.64
N LYS A 257 -27.98 -3.24 10.76
CA LYS A 257 -28.55 -3.02 12.07
C LYS A 257 -29.19 -1.64 12.21
N ASP A 258 -28.49 -0.61 11.69
CA ASP A 258 -28.95 0.77 11.73
C ASP A 258 -29.92 1.11 10.58
N HIS A 259 -29.79 0.43 9.44
CA HIS A 259 -30.56 0.64 8.21
C HIS A 259 -31.08 -0.68 7.61
N PRO A 260 -32.06 -1.37 8.23
CA PRO A 260 -32.51 -2.71 7.81
C PRO A 260 -33.06 -2.77 6.37
N HIS A 261 -33.60 -1.67 5.86
CA HIS A 261 -34.14 -1.55 4.50
C HIS A 261 -33.08 -1.66 3.39
N LEU A 262 -31.78 -1.59 3.74
CA LEU A 262 -30.68 -1.74 2.79
C LEU A 262 -30.15 -3.18 2.66
N SER A 263 -30.70 -4.13 3.43
CA SER A 263 -30.20 -5.51 3.52
C SER A 263 -30.06 -6.21 2.18
N ASP A 264 -31.03 -6.03 1.28
CA ASP A 264 -31.04 -6.69 -0.04
C ASP A 264 -30.19 -5.97 -1.10
N ARG A 265 -29.59 -4.83 -0.73
CA ARG A 265 -28.87 -3.97 -1.66
C ARG A 265 -27.37 -3.90 -1.41
N VAL A 266 -26.88 -4.45 -0.29
CA VAL A 266 -25.46 -4.45 0.07
C VAL A 266 -24.96 -5.88 0.21
N THR A 267 -23.85 -6.18 -0.42
CA THR A 267 -23.21 -7.50 -0.35
C THR A 267 -21.77 -7.38 0.12
N ALA A 268 -21.39 -8.23 1.08
CA ALA A 268 -20.00 -8.39 1.53
C ALA A 268 -19.63 -9.87 1.40
N PRO A 269 -18.84 -10.28 0.39
CA PRO A 269 -18.51 -11.69 0.18
C PRO A 269 -17.51 -12.26 1.19
N GLY A 270 -17.06 -11.45 2.16
CA GLY A 270 -16.06 -11.85 3.16
C GLY A 270 -14.65 -11.91 2.58
N LYS A 271 -13.80 -12.76 3.19
CA LYS A 271 -12.42 -12.96 2.72
C LYS A 271 -12.43 -13.62 1.33
N GLN A 272 -11.72 -13.01 0.39
CA GLN A 272 -11.59 -13.49 -0.98
C GLN A 272 -10.11 -13.68 -1.34
N GLU A 273 -9.81 -14.56 -2.29
CA GLU A 273 -8.50 -14.65 -2.92
C GLU A 273 -8.26 -13.44 -3.86
N LEU A 274 -7.01 -13.15 -4.17
CA LEU A 274 -6.64 -11.93 -4.92
C LEU A 274 -7.30 -11.86 -6.30
N GLU A 275 -7.41 -12.98 -7.00
CA GLU A 275 -8.10 -13.06 -8.31
C GLU A 275 -9.61 -12.74 -8.17
N GLN A 276 -10.25 -13.23 -7.11
CA GLN A 276 -11.67 -12.96 -6.86
C GLN A 276 -11.90 -11.49 -6.47
N LEU A 277 -10.97 -10.88 -5.74
CA LEU A 277 -11.00 -9.44 -5.45
C LEU A 277 -10.86 -8.62 -6.74
N SER A 278 -9.95 -9.00 -7.65
CA SER A 278 -9.76 -8.38 -8.96
C SER A 278 -11.03 -8.47 -9.81
N ILE A 279 -11.64 -9.65 -9.89
CA ILE A 279 -12.90 -9.87 -10.61
C ILE A 279 -14.03 -9.01 -10.01
N GLY A 280 -14.15 -9.00 -8.68
CA GLY A 280 -15.16 -8.20 -7.98
C GLY A 280 -15.01 -6.69 -8.24
N LEU A 281 -13.77 -6.20 -8.19
CA LEU A 281 -13.44 -4.81 -8.49
C LEU A 281 -13.77 -4.48 -9.94
N SER A 282 -13.42 -5.39 -10.89
CA SER A 282 -13.73 -5.26 -12.32
C SER A 282 -15.23 -5.25 -12.60
N ALA A 283 -16.06 -5.91 -11.79
CA ALA A 283 -17.51 -5.96 -11.93
C ALA A 283 -18.21 -4.65 -11.53
N CYS A 284 -17.56 -3.79 -10.73
CA CYS A 284 -18.15 -2.52 -10.28
C CYS A 284 -18.21 -1.48 -11.40
N ASP A 285 -19.24 -0.62 -11.38
CA ASP A 285 -19.38 0.54 -12.27
C ASP A 285 -18.64 1.76 -11.74
N LEU A 286 -18.57 1.88 -10.41
CA LEU A 286 -18.00 3.00 -9.68
C LEU A 286 -17.40 2.50 -8.38
N MET A 287 -16.30 3.10 -7.95
CA MET A 287 -15.72 2.86 -6.63
C MET A 287 -15.92 4.08 -5.72
N LEU A 288 -16.30 3.81 -4.47
CA LEU A 288 -16.45 4.81 -3.41
C LEU A 288 -15.43 4.51 -2.32
N GLN A 289 -14.44 5.37 -2.15
CA GLN A 289 -13.35 5.18 -1.19
C GLN A 289 -13.31 6.27 -0.13
N ALA A 290 -13.78 5.94 1.05
CA ALA A 290 -13.78 6.85 2.20
C ALA A 290 -12.59 6.54 3.13
N TYR A 291 -11.59 7.41 3.15
CA TYR A 291 -10.44 7.35 4.05
C TYR A 291 -10.50 8.50 5.05
N GLY A 292 -10.37 8.24 6.34
CA GLY A 292 -10.42 9.26 7.39
C GLY A 292 -9.31 10.32 7.31
N GLY A 293 -8.21 10.03 6.64
CA GLY A 293 -7.12 11.00 6.36
C GLY A 293 -7.15 11.57 4.94
N GLY A 294 -8.04 11.08 4.07
CA GLY A 294 -8.03 11.33 2.64
C GLY A 294 -7.16 10.34 1.86
N ILE A 295 -7.26 10.38 0.52
CA ILE A 295 -6.43 9.54 -0.37
C ILE A 295 -4.97 9.99 -0.38
N SER A 296 -4.07 9.05 -0.67
CA SER A 296 -2.66 9.34 -0.93
C SER A 296 -2.04 8.30 -1.86
N THR A 297 -0.88 8.61 -2.43
CA THR A 297 -0.14 7.74 -3.36
C THR A 297 0.48 6.51 -2.69
N ARG A 298 0.19 6.24 -1.43
CA ARG A 298 0.55 5.02 -0.69
C ARG A 298 -0.61 4.04 -0.48
N ASN A 299 -1.83 4.38 -0.91
CA ASN A 299 -2.99 3.52 -0.71
C ASN A 299 -3.05 2.43 -1.79
N THR A 300 -2.67 1.20 -1.45
CA THR A 300 -2.68 0.05 -2.40
C THR A 300 -4.07 -0.24 -2.96
N SER A 301 -5.14 -0.04 -2.17
CA SER A 301 -6.52 -0.20 -2.65
C SER A 301 -6.90 0.85 -3.69
N LEU A 302 -6.46 2.09 -3.51
CA LEU A 302 -6.62 3.16 -4.51
C LEU A 302 -5.90 2.77 -5.82
N MET A 303 -4.65 2.31 -5.71
CA MET A 303 -3.86 1.89 -6.86
C MET A 303 -4.49 0.71 -7.60
N ALA A 304 -5.11 -0.23 -6.89
CA ALA A 304 -5.84 -1.32 -7.52
C ALA A 304 -7.05 -0.82 -8.32
N ILE A 305 -7.79 0.16 -7.81
CA ILE A 305 -8.92 0.77 -8.49
C ILE A 305 -8.48 1.45 -9.79
N LEU A 306 -7.42 2.26 -9.74
CA LEU A 306 -6.86 2.92 -10.93
C LEU A 306 -6.36 1.90 -11.95
N GLN A 307 -5.63 0.86 -11.51
CA GLN A 307 -5.15 -0.22 -12.36
C GLN A 307 -6.29 -0.90 -13.15
N HIS A 308 -7.44 -1.09 -12.50
CA HIS A 308 -8.63 -1.69 -13.13
C HIS A 308 -9.44 -0.70 -13.98
N GLY A 309 -8.99 0.55 -14.09
CA GLY A 309 -9.68 1.57 -14.89
C GLY A 309 -11.07 1.91 -14.36
N LYS A 310 -11.27 1.83 -13.04
CA LYS A 310 -12.56 2.14 -12.43
C LYS A 310 -12.64 3.61 -12.06
N PRO A 311 -13.76 4.28 -12.42
CA PRO A 311 -14.02 5.62 -11.93
C PRO A 311 -14.15 5.61 -10.41
N LEU A 312 -13.72 6.69 -9.78
CA LEU A 312 -13.52 6.72 -8.34
C LEU A 312 -13.98 8.04 -7.74
N VAL A 313 -14.80 7.94 -6.69
CA VAL A 313 -15.10 9.03 -5.77
C VAL A 313 -14.42 8.72 -4.43
N ALA A 314 -13.73 9.70 -3.88
CA ALA A 314 -12.97 9.48 -2.66
C ALA A 314 -12.90 10.71 -1.75
N THR A 315 -12.43 10.51 -0.51
CA THR A 315 -12.26 11.59 0.46
C THR A 315 -10.91 12.30 0.29
N ARG A 316 -10.96 13.63 0.42
CA ARG A 316 -9.82 14.54 0.58
C ARG A 316 -9.58 14.81 2.06
N GLY A 317 -8.34 14.74 2.51
CA GLY A 317 -7.96 15.05 3.89
C GLY A 317 -6.52 15.52 4.00
N HIS A 318 -5.98 15.49 5.22
CA HIS A 318 -4.65 16.03 5.54
C HIS A 318 -3.48 15.25 4.93
N VAL A 319 -3.70 13.99 4.50
CA VAL A 319 -2.66 13.19 3.83
C VAL A 319 -2.80 13.20 2.30
N THR A 320 -3.80 13.90 1.75
CA THR A 320 -4.03 13.94 0.31
C THR A 320 -2.97 14.77 -0.37
N ASP A 321 -2.25 14.12 -1.29
CA ASP A 321 -1.22 14.79 -2.09
C ASP A 321 -1.88 15.81 -3.03
N PRO A 322 -1.32 17.03 -3.18
CA PRO A 322 -1.94 18.09 -3.98
C PRO A 322 -2.01 17.78 -5.48
N GLU A 323 -1.19 16.85 -5.96
CA GLU A 323 -1.15 16.41 -7.36
C GLU A 323 -2.47 15.78 -7.82
N TRP A 324 -3.29 15.26 -6.89
CA TRP A 324 -4.61 14.70 -7.23
C TRP A 324 -5.55 15.69 -7.88
N ASP A 325 -5.42 16.99 -7.57
CA ASP A 325 -6.20 18.04 -8.22
C ASP A 325 -5.77 18.26 -9.69
N ALA A 326 -4.46 18.19 -9.94
CA ALA A 326 -3.92 18.38 -11.28
C ALA A 326 -4.18 17.18 -12.20
N TRP A 327 -4.24 15.97 -11.63
CA TRP A 327 -4.51 14.75 -12.41
C TRP A 327 -5.98 14.60 -12.79
N ASP A 328 -6.90 15.13 -12.01
CA ASP A 328 -8.36 15.13 -12.25
C ASP A 328 -8.96 13.75 -12.64
N VAL A 329 -8.43 12.68 -12.04
CA VAL A 329 -8.89 11.29 -12.29
C VAL A 329 -9.76 10.73 -11.17
N VAL A 330 -9.88 11.45 -10.04
CA VAL A 330 -10.65 11.07 -8.87
C VAL A 330 -11.52 12.24 -8.46
N ASP A 331 -12.81 12.02 -8.27
CA ASP A 331 -13.71 13.03 -7.73
C ASP A 331 -13.61 13.05 -6.20
N LEU A 332 -13.22 14.20 -5.65
CA LEU A 332 -12.86 14.35 -4.24
C LEU A 332 -13.86 15.20 -3.47
N ALA A 333 -14.36 14.69 -2.34
CA ALA A 333 -15.09 15.48 -1.32
C ALA A 333 -14.27 15.53 -0.03
N GLN A 334 -14.44 16.55 0.80
CA GLN A 334 -13.73 16.68 2.07
C GLN A 334 -14.08 15.52 3.02
N VAL A 335 -13.13 15.09 3.85
CA VAL A 335 -13.42 14.16 4.95
C VAL A 335 -14.49 14.79 5.86
N GLY A 336 -15.58 14.04 6.12
CA GLY A 336 -16.74 14.52 6.88
C GLY A 336 -17.88 15.11 6.01
N ASP A 337 -17.63 15.38 4.73
CA ASP A 337 -18.64 15.81 3.77
C ASP A 337 -19.30 14.58 3.10
N SER A 338 -20.18 13.91 3.85
CA SER A 338 -20.91 12.73 3.36
C SER A 338 -21.87 13.06 2.22
N GLU A 339 -22.49 14.23 2.26
CA GLU A 339 -23.40 14.73 1.23
C GLU A 339 -22.65 14.93 -0.10
N GLY A 340 -21.57 15.72 -0.08
CA GLY A 340 -20.77 15.97 -1.28
C GLY A 340 -20.14 14.70 -1.85
N LEU A 341 -19.78 13.73 -1.01
CA LEU A 341 -19.27 12.43 -1.48
C LEU A 341 -20.37 11.62 -2.18
N ALA A 342 -21.59 11.62 -1.64
CA ALA A 342 -22.75 10.94 -2.22
C ALA A 342 -23.20 11.60 -3.53
N GLU A 343 -23.26 12.93 -3.59
CA GLU A 343 -23.63 13.69 -4.79
C GLU A 343 -22.70 13.38 -5.97
N ARG A 344 -21.37 13.39 -5.75
CA ARG A 344 -20.39 13.02 -6.78
C ARG A 344 -20.54 11.58 -7.24
N ALA A 345 -20.83 10.66 -6.31
CA ALA A 345 -21.08 9.26 -6.68
C ALA A 345 -22.33 9.11 -7.55
N ILE A 346 -23.41 9.81 -7.21
CA ILE A 346 -24.67 9.79 -7.99
C ILE A 346 -24.45 10.41 -9.37
N GLU A 347 -23.77 11.56 -9.45
CA GLU A 347 -23.43 12.18 -10.74
C GLU A 347 -22.68 11.22 -11.67
N LEU A 348 -21.68 10.53 -11.14
CA LEU A 348 -20.94 9.52 -11.92
C LEU A 348 -21.82 8.31 -12.26
N LEU A 349 -22.72 7.87 -11.39
CA LEU A 349 -23.65 6.76 -11.68
C LEU A 349 -24.61 7.11 -12.81
N GLU A 350 -25.05 8.35 -12.92
CA GLU A 350 -25.95 8.85 -13.95
C GLU A 350 -25.26 9.15 -15.29
N ASN A 351 -23.94 9.46 -15.24
CA ASN A 351 -23.17 9.86 -16.41
C ASN A 351 -22.18 8.77 -16.86
N GLN A 352 -22.65 7.79 -17.64
CA GLN A 352 -21.80 6.71 -18.15
C GLN A 352 -20.59 7.20 -18.98
N PRO A 353 -20.71 8.17 -19.90
CA PRO A 353 -19.56 8.69 -20.64
C PRO A 353 -18.48 9.27 -19.72
N LEU A 354 -18.88 10.04 -18.69
CA LEU A 354 -17.95 10.61 -17.72
C LEU A 354 -17.25 9.50 -16.90
N ARG A 355 -17.98 8.47 -16.47
CA ARG A 355 -17.40 7.31 -15.78
C ARG A 355 -16.32 6.65 -16.63
N GLN A 356 -16.59 6.40 -17.89
CA GLN A 356 -15.64 5.77 -18.82
C GLN A 356 -14.38 6.63 -19.01
N THR A 357 -14.57 7.92 -19.19
CA THR A 357 -13.45 8.88 -19.34
C THR A 357 -12.58 8.91 -18.09
N LYS A 358 -13.17 9.08 -16.90
CA LYS A 358 -12.43 9.10 -15.62
C LYS A 358 -11.71 7.77 -15.36
N GLY A 359 -12.37 6.64 -15.59
CA GLY A 359 -11.77 5.32 -15.44
C GLY A 359 -10.57 5.11 -16.36
N ALA A 360 -10.71 5.44 -17.64
CA ALA A 360 -9.62 5.34 -18.62
C ALA A 360 -8.44 6.24 -18.27
N ALA A 361 -8.69 7.50 -17.91
CA ALA A 361 -7.67 8.45 -17.47
C ALA A 361 -6.96 7.97 -16.19
N GLY A 362 -7.70 7.40 -15.25
CA GLY A 362 -7.14 6.81 -14.03
C GLY A 362 -6.20 5.63 -14.33
N LYS A 363 -6.57 4.76 -15.28
CA LYS A 363 -5.72 3.64 -15.72
C LYS A 363 -4.45 4.14 -16.41
N GLU A 364 -4.56 5.12 -17.29
CA GLU A 364 -3.39 5.71 -17.96
C GLU A 364 -2.43 6.34 -16.94
N LEU A 365 -2.96 7.08 -15.97
CA LEU A 365 -2.17 7.66 -14.89
C LEU A 365 -1.46 6.57 -14.07
N TYR A 366 -2.16 5.47 -13.75
CA TYR A 366 -1.59 4.33 -13.03
C TYR A 366 -0.40 3.73 -13.79
N GLU A 367 -0.57 3.43 -15.07
CA GLU A 367 0.52 2.85 -15.88
C GLU A 367 1.73 3.80 -15.98
N LYS A 368 1.49 5.08 -16.11
CA LYS A 368 2.53 6.09 -16.25
C LYS A 368 3.33 6.33 -14.97
N LEU A 369 2.69 6.30 -13.79
CA LEU A 369 3.30 6.75 -12.54
C LEU A 369 3.37 5.69 -11.45
N PHE A 370 2.43 4.74 -11.39
CA PHE A 370 2.21 3.88 -10.25
C PHE A 370 2.43 2.40 -10.52
N SER A 371 2.59 2.00 -11.78
CA SER A 371 2.77 0.58 -12.12
C SER A 371 4.04 0.01 -11.52
N ILE A 372 4.03 -1.29 -11.25
CA ILE A 372 5.21 -1.99 -10.71
C ILE A 372 6.41 -1.89 -11.66
N ASN A 373 6.18 -1.86 -12.96
CA ASN A 373 7.25 -1.68 -13.94
C ASN A 373 7.93 -0.32 -13.77
N ARG A 374 7.12 0.75 -13.60
CA ARG A 374 7.65 2.10 -13.35
C ARG A 374 8.43 2.18 -12.04
N LEU A 375 7.95 1.51 -10.99
CA LEU A 375 8.67 1.41 -9.72
C LEU A 375 10.05 0.74 -9.92
N VAL A 376 10.09 -0.41 -10.60
CA VAL A 376 11.34 -1.14 -10.86
C VAL A 376 12.29 -0.30 -11.73
N GLU A 377 11.81 0.37 -12.78
CA GLU A 377 12.60 1.31 -13.57
C GLU A 377 13.25 2.40 -12.69
N THR A 378 12.48 2.97 -11.75
CA THR A 378 12.97 4.01 -10.83
C THR A 378 14.03 3.45 -9.87
N LEU A 379 13.89 2.22 -9.39
CA LEU A 379 14.90 1.56 -8.55
C LEU A 379 16.17 1.23 -9.34
N LEU A 380 16.06 0.95 -10.64
CA LEU A 380 17.19 0.60 -11.51
C LEU A 380 17.85 1.82 -12.17
N ALA A 381 17.18 2.97 -12.17
CA ALA A 381 17.79 4.24 -12.58
C ALA A 381 18.87 4.67 -11.57
N ASP A 382 20.04 5.11 -12.10
CA ASP A 382 21.17 5.58 -11.29
C ASP A 382 20.96 7.01 -10.77
#